data_baddb2aa8ec4c81ef934f05fe7572143
#
_entry.id   baddb2aa8ec4c81ef934f05fe7572143
#
_cell.length_a   1.000
_cell.length_b   1.000
_cell.length_c   1.000
_cell.angle_alpha   90.00
_cell.angle_beta   90.00
_cell.angle_gamma   90.00
#
_symmetry.space_group_name_H-M   'P 1'
#
loop_
_entity.id
_entity.type
_entity.pdbx_description
1 polymer ?
#
loop_
_entity_poly.entity_id
_entity_poly.type
_entity_poly.pdbx_seq_one_letter_code
_entity_poly.pdbx_strand_id
1 'polypeptide(L)'
;FEDAADNNPNYNCKFGLDLAHAAGNVNLSLNKWGVDFASWCGYKYLNGGPGAPSGIFVHEKYNNENLVRLEGWWGHDKNKRFDPPEIFSPLIGAEAWQLSNPPILSMAALRSSLDIFDDIGMNLLIEKSRELTGYLEYLIHDLDNDINIITPADENSRGAQLSIQINSTIKDLEDYFKSKNIFCDFRKPNVIRVAPNPFYNTYQDVFNFVN
;
A
#
# COMPACT_ATOMS: atom_id res chain seq x y z
N PHE A 1 2.29 9.79 11.26
CA PHE A 1 0.97 10.15 10.70
C PHE A 1 0.07 10.86 11.71
N GLU A 2 0.11 10.48 13.01
CA GLU A 2 -0.71 11.13 14.05
C GLU A 2 -0.40 12.64 14.15
N ASP A 3 0.85 13.06 14.08
CA ASP A 3 1.28 14.47 14.16
C ASP A 3 0.92 15.29 12.91
N ALA A 4 0.73 14.65 11.76
CA ALA A 4 0.35 15.34 10.52
C ALA A 4 -1.14 15.65 10.44
N ALA A 5 -1.94 14.95 11.24
CA ALA A 5 -3.39 15.15 11.32
C ALA A 5 -3.82 16.25 12.30
N ASP A 6 -2.88 16.84 13.06
CA ASP A 6 -3.15 18.05 13.82
C ASP A 6 -3.52 19.16 12.84
N ASN A 7 -4.83 19.15 12.52
CA ASN A 7 -5.48 20.16 11.73
C ASN A 7 -5.15 21.53 12.35
N ASN A 8 -4.11 22.17 11.83
CA ASN A 8 -3.86 23.55 12.21
C ASN A 8 -5.13 24.34 11.81
N PRO A 9 -5.92 24.81 12.79
CA PRO A 9 -7.21 25.45 12.52
C PRO A 9 -7.06 26.72 11.66
N ASN A 10 -5.84 27.15 11.41
CA ASN A 10 -5.53 28.30 10.55
C ASN A 10 -5.53 27.97 9.06
N TYR A 11 -5.54 26.69 8.67
CA TYR A 11 -5.58 26.29 7.27
C TYR A 11 -6.81 25.41 7.03
N ASN A 12 -7.80 25.96 6.31
CA ASN A 12 -8.99 25.21 5.85
C ASN A 12 -8.61 24.28 4.68
N CYS A 13 -7.60 23.45 4.88
CA CYS A 13 -7.10 22.49 3.90
C CYS A 13 -7.59 21.09 4.23
N LYS A 14 -7.97 20.32 3.21
CA LYS A 14 -8.27 18.90 3.36
C LYS A 14 -6.97 18.11 3.39
N PHE A 15 -6.88 17.15 4.31
CA PHE A 15 -5.72 16.28 4.47
C PHE A 15 -5.96 14.92 3.81
N GLY A 16 -5.23 14.64 2.74
CA GLY A 16 -5.31 13.38 1.99
C GLY A 16 -4.01 12.58 2.05
N LEU A 17 -4.12 11.25 2.01
CA LEU A 17 -2.98 10.34 2.01
C LEU A 17 -2.94 9.48 0.74
N ASP A 18 -1.75 9.41 0.12
CA ASP A 18 -1.39 8.35 -0.81
C ASP A 18 -0.86 7.15 -0.01
N LEU A 19 -1.64 6.08 0.04
CA LEU A 19 -1.34 4.86 0.77
C LEU A 19 -0.96 3.71 -0.16
N ALA A 20 -0.51 4.02 -1.39
CA ALA A 20 -0.18 3.04 -2.41
C ALA A 20 0.79 1.94 -1.93
N HIS A 21 1.70 2.25 -1.01
CA HIS A 21 2.64 1.31 -0.39
C HIS A 21 2.33 1.01 1.08
N ALA A 22 1.33 1.64 1.68
CA ALA A 22 1.02 1.47 3.10
C ALA A 22 -0.12 0.46 3.34
N ALA A 23 -1.16 0.46 2.48
CA ALA A 23 -2.26 -0.48 2.61
C ALA A 23 -1.77 -1.93 2.42
N GLY A 24 -2.03 -2.78 3.41
CA GLY A 24 -1.54 -4.16 3.48
C GLY A 24 -0.08 -4.32 3.95
N ASN A 25 0.59 -3.22 4.29
CA ASN A 25 2.00 -3.20 4.71
C ASN A 25 2.19 -2.72 6.15
N VAL A 26 1.41 -1.74 6.56
CA VAL A 26 1.46 -1.16 7.92
C VAL A 26 0.06 -0.98 8.49
N ASN A 27 -0.05 -0.85 9.81
CA ASN A 27 -1.32 -0.54 10.46
C ASN A 27 -1.79 0.87 10.11
N LEU A 28 -3.06 0.99 9.75
CA LEU A 28 -3.70 2.25 9.37
C LEU A 28 -4.91 2.52 10.28
N SER A 29 -5.04 3.74 10.78
CA SER A 29 -6.15 4.19 11.61
C SER A 29 -6.71 5.52 11.08
N LEU A 30 -7.12 5.54 9.81
CA LEU A 30 -7.43 6.75 9.05
C LEU A 30 -8.51 7.62 9.69
N ASN A 31 -9.55 7.01 10.23
CA ASN A 31 -10.60 7.72 10.94
C ASN A 31 -10.05 8.38 12.22
N LYS A 32 -9.34 7.60 13.06
CA LYS A 32 -8.72 8.10 14.30
C LYS A 32 -7.73 9.24 14.04
N TRP A 33 -6.99 9.17 12.92
CA TRP A 33 -6.04 10.22 12.53
C TRP A 33 -6.71 11.44 11.89
N GLY A 34 -8.02 11.44 11.71
CA GLY A 34 -8.75 12.56 11.12
C GLY A 34 -8.46 12.81 9.64
N VAL A 35 -7.91 11.81 8.93
CA VAL A 35 -7.63 11.88 7.49
C VAL A 35 -8.92 12.14 6.73
N ASP A 36 -8.94 13.13 5.84
CA ASP A 36 -10.14 13.48 5.08
C ASP A 36 -10.45 12.46 3.99
N PHE A 37 -9.43 12.07 3.24
CA PHE A 37 -9.51 11.05 2.20
C PHE A 37 -8.18 10.34 2.01
N ALA A 38 -8.21 9.13 1.44
CA ALA A 38 -7.01 8.40 1.06
C ALA A 38 -7.28 7.52 -0.14
N SER A 39 -6.19 7.11 -0.82
CA SER A 39 -6.26 6.13 -1.91
C SER A 39 -5.08 5.17 -1.87
N TRP A 40 -5.27 3.96 -2.40
CA TRP A 40 -4.22 2.93 -2.45
C TRP A 40 -4.39 1.97 -3.61
N CYS A 41 -3.30 1.27 -3.94
CA CYS A 41 -3.28 0.24 -4.95
C CYS A 41 -3.71 -1.12 -4.38
N GLY A 42 -4.57 -1.87 -5.10
CA GLY A 42 -4.91 -3.24 -4.71
C GLY A 42 -3.89 -4.29 -5.15
N TYR A 43 -3.02 -3.98 -6.12
CA TYR A 43 -2.06 -4.91 -6.68
C TYR A 43 -0.69 -4.94 -6.00
N LYS A 44 -0.41 -4.03 -5.07
CA LYS A 44 0.86 -3.97 -4.32
C LYS A 44 0.79 -4.87 -3.08
N TYR A 45 0.93 -4.31 -1.90
CA TYR A 45 0.96 -5.10 -0.65
C TYR A 45 -0.36 -5.79 -0.29
N LEU A 46 -1.49 -5.39 -0.90
CA LEU A 46 -2.74 -6.13 -0.80
C LEU A 46 -2.78 -7.40 -1.67
N ASN A 47 -1.75 -7.66 -2.48
CA ASN A 47 -1.56 -8.89 -3.26
C ASN A 47 -2.73 -9.28 -4.18
N GLY A 48 -3.54 -8.31 -4.61
CA GLY A 48 -4.70 -8.56 -5.49
C GLY A 48 -4.35 -8.95 -6.94
N GLY A 49 -3.05 -8.97 -7.27
CA GLY A 49 -2.56 -9.33 -8.60
C GLY A 49 -2.67 -8.20 -9.64
N PRO A 50 -2.14 -8.41 -10.85
CA PRO A 50 -2.19 -7.43 -11.93
C PRO A 50 -3.62 -7.05 -12.30
N GLY A 51 -3.90 -5.73 -12.38
CA GLY A 51 -5.23 -5.23 -12.67
C GLY A 51 -6.21 -5.21 -11.49
N ALA A 52 -5.75 -5.51 -10.28
CA ALA A 52 -6.57 -5.36 -9.09
C ALA A 52 -7.04 -3.90 -8.91
N PRO A 53 -8.31 -3.69 -8.54
CA PRO A 53 -8.84 -2.34 -8.35
C PRO A 53 -8.16 -1.64 -7.19
N SER A 54 -8.06 -0.33 -7.29
CA SER A 54 -7.63 0.54 -6.21
C SER A 54 -8.73 0.71 -5.16
N GLY A 55 -8.36 1.06 -3.94
CA GLY A 55 -9.29 1.43 -2.89
C GLY A 55 -9.23 2.93 -2.58
N ILE A 56 -10.30 3.44 -2.00
CA ILE A 56 -10.41 4.79 -1.49
C ILE A 56 -10.99 4.79 -0.07
N PHE A 57 -10.63 5.79 0.69
CA PHE A 57 -11.23 6.14 1.96
C PHE A 57 -11.77 7.57 1.88
N VAL A 58 -12.97 7.78 2.42
CA VAL A 58 -13.55 9.11 2.65
C VAL A 58 -14.05 9.12 4.08
N HIS A 59 -13.63 10.11 4.86
CA HIS A 59 -13.95 10.19 6.28
C HIS A 59 -15.47 10.38 6.49
N GLU A 60 -16.03 9.69 7.47
CA GLU A 60 -17.48 9.70 7.78
C GLU A 60 -18.04 11.09 8.13
N LYS A 61 -17.18 12.03 8.57
CA LYS A 61 -17.60 13.44 8.81
C LYS A 61 -18.23 14.10 7.58
N TYR A 62 -17.97 13.54 6.38
CA TYR A 62 -18.51 14.04 5.10
C TYR A 62 -19.80 13.37 4.65
N ASN A 63 -20.33 12.40 5.40
CA ASN A 63 -21.51 11.62 4.99
C ASN A 63 -22.76 12.46 4.70
N ASN A 64 -22.88 13.59 5.39
CA ASN A 64 -24.05 14.50 5.27
C ASN A 64 -23.71 15.80 4.53
N GLU A 65 -22.51 15.92 3.96
CA GLU A 65 -22.09 17.11 3.23
C GLU A 65 -22.41 16.97 1.75
N ASN A 66 -22.91 18.03 1.15
CA ASN A 66 -23.11 18.12 -0.30
C ASN A 66 -21.78 18.51 -0.97
N LEU A 67 -20.90 17.55 -1.12
CA LEU A 67 -19.59 17.75 -1.75
C LEU A 67 -19.72 17.71 -3.27
N VAL A 68 -18.96 18.58 -3.94
CA VAL A 68 -18.77 18.50 -5.39
C VAL A 68 -18.04 17.19 -5.73
N ARG A 69 -18.66 16.37 -6.59
CA ARG A 69 -18.09 15.08 -7.02
C ARG A 69 -18.47 14.77 -8.45
N LEU A 70 -17.75 13.85 -9.07
CA LEU A 70 -18.20 13.25 -10.31
C LEU A 70 -19.35 12.29 -10.01
N GLU A 71 -20.48 12.52 -10.61
CA GLU A 71 -21.71 11.76 -10.38
C GLU A 71 -21.69 10.52 -11.30
N GLY A 72 -21.63 9.34 -10.66
CA GLY A 72 -21.65 8.06 -11.36
C GLY A 72 -22.83 7.21 -10.94
N TRP A 73 -23.43 6.47 -11.88
CA TRP A 73 -24.61 5.68 -11.64
C TRP A 73 -24.40 4.60 -10.55
N TRP A 74 -23.16 4.14 -10.33
CA TRP A 74 -22.89 3.14 -9.29
C TRP A 74 -22.89 3.73 -7.89
N GLY A 75 -22.48 4.99 -7.75
CA GLY A 75 -22.57 5.75 -6.49
C GLY A 75 -23.96 6.31 -6.17
N HIS A 76 -24.93 6.11 -7.07
CA HIS A 76 -26.32 6.53 -6.88
C HIS A 76 -27.10 5.54 -6.00
N ASP A 77 -28.20 5.99 -5.37
CA ASP A 77 -29.11 5.16 -4.59
C ASP A 77 -29.48 3.87 -5.35
N LYS A 78 -29.26 2.73 -4.70
CA LYS A 78 -29.44 1.40 -5.30
C LYS A 78 -30.89 1.14 -5.75
N ASN A 79 -31.87 1.74 -5.09
CA ASN A 79 -33.29 1.58 -5.41
C ASN A 79 -33.74 2.43 -6.61
N LYS A 80 -32.97 3.51 -6.91
CA LYS A 80 -33.29 4.47 -7.96
C LYS A 80 -32.31 4.40 -9.14
N ARG A 81 -31.32 3.52 -9.08
CA ARG A 81 -30.18 3.47 -10.00
C ARG A 81 -30.59 3.32 -11.47
N PHE A 82 -31.70 2.62 -11.73
CA PHE A 82 -32.20 2.32 -13.08
C PHE A 82 -33.34 3.27 -13.52
N ASP A 83 -33.79 4.15 -12.64
CA ASP A 83 -34.74 5.19 -13.00
C ASP A 83 -33.99 6.35 -13.69
N PRO A 84 -34.59 7.07 -14.64
CA PRO A 84 -33.99 8.27 -15.18
C PRO A 84 -33.78 9.28 -14.03
N PRO A 85 -32.55 9.58 -13.60
CA PRO A 85 -32.34 10.47 -12.47
C PRO A 85 -32.56 11.90 -12.90
N GLU A 86 -33.53 12.59 -12.28
CA GLU A 86 -33.63 14.04 -12.36
C GLU A 86 -32.57 14.70 -11.47
N ILE A 87 -32.23 14.06 -10.35
CA ILE A 87 -31.27 14.55 -9.37
C ILE A 87 -30.45 13.36 -8.85
N PHE A 88 -29.13 13.54 -8.79
CA PHE A 88 -28.23 12.55 -8.20
C PHE A 88 -28.47 12.41 -6.69
N SER A 89 -28.71 11.18 -6.24
CA SER A 89 -28.90 10.81 -4.84
C SER A 89 -27.75 9.91 -4.41
N PRO A 90 -26.66 10.46 -3.84
CA PRO A 90 -25.46 9.69 -3.51
C PRO A 90 -25.70 8.67 -2.41
N LEU A 91 -25.01 7.54 -2.48
CA LEU A 91 -24.82 6.64 -1.36
C LEU A 91 -24.04 7.34 -0.22
N ILE A 92 -24.01 6.72 0.95
CA ILE A 92 -23.26 7.23 2.10
C ILE A 92 -21.79 6.75 2.02
N GLY A 93 -20.85 7.62 2.42
CA GLY A 93 -19.44 7.30 2.52
C GLY A 93 -18.72 7.17 1.17
N ALA A 94 -17.67 6.35 1.12
CA ALA A 94 -16.84 6.17 -0.05
C ALA A 94 -17.59 5.54 -1.25
N GLU A 95 -18.68 4.79 -0.99
CA GLU A 95 -19.50 4.21 -2.08
C GLU A 95 -20.09 5.27 -3.01
N ALA A 96 -20.37 6.47 -2.50
CA ALA A 96 -20.88 7.60 -3.28
C ALA A 96 -19.92 8.11 -4.37
N TRP A 97 -18.66 7.71 -4.29
CA TRP A 97 -17.60 8.15 -5.22
C TRP A 97 -17.34 7.15 -6.34
N GLN A 98 -18.08 6.06 -6.39
CA GLN A 98 -17.97 5.06 -7.47
C GLN A 98 -18.71 5.54 -8.72
N LEU A 99 -17.99 5.66 -9.82
CA LEU A 99 -18.56 6.13 -11.10
C LEU A 99 -19.31 5.04 -11.84
N SER A 100 -18.77 3.82 -11.84
CA SER A 100 -19.32 2.69 -12.60
C SER A 100 -19.21 1.38 -11.82
N ASN A 101 -19.75 0.31 -12.38
CA ASN A 101 -19.65 -1.02 -11.81
C ASN A 101 -18.18 -1.47 -11.72
N PRO A 102 -17.83 -2.16 -10.62
CA PRO A 102 -16.45 -2.63 -10.42
C PRO A 102 -16.10 -3.79 -11.37
N PRO A 103 -14.80 -4.00 -11.65
CA PRO A 103 -14.32 -5.12 -12.47
C PRO A 103 -14.39 -6.43 -11.67
N ILE A 104 -15.43 -7.23 -11.88
CA ILE A 104 -15.78 -8.39 -11.02
C ILE A 104 -14.64 -9.41 -10.94
N LEU A 105 -13.98 -9.76 -12.04
CA LEU A 105 -12.90 -10.76 -12.03
C LEU A 105 -11.67 -10.29 -11.25
N SER A 106 -11.27 -9.03 -11.42
CA SER A 106 -10.15 -8.46 -10.68
C SER A 106 -10.49 -8.29 -9.19
N MET A 107 -11.75 -8.00 -8.87
CA MET A 107 -12.21 -7.94 -7.48
C MET A 107 -12.24 -9.33 -6.82
N ALA A 108 -12.54 -10.40 -7.56
CA ALA A 108 -12.52 -11.75 -7.00
C ALA A 108 -11.10 -12.14 -6.54
N ALA A 109 -10.07 -11.81 -7.32
CA ALA A 109 -8.68 -12.03 -6.95
C ALA A 109 -8.29 -11.21 -5.69
N LEU A 110 -8.63 -9.92 -5.66
CA LEU A 110 -8.39 -9.07 -4.50
C LEU A 110 -9.13 -9.59 -3.26
N ARG A 111 -10.40 -10.02 -3.42
CA ARG A 111 -11.19 -10.59 -2.32
C ARG A 111 -10.52 -11.82 -1.71
N SER A 112 -10.02 -12.74 -2.54
CA SER A 112 -9.32 -13.93 -2.04
C SER A 112 -8.08 -13.57 -1.25
N SER A 113 -7.34 -12.52 -1.64
CA SER A 113 -6.22 -12.03 -0.87
C SER A 113 -6.67 -11.42 0.47
N LEU A 114 -7.72 -10.59 0.46
CA LEU A 114 -8.24 -9.96 1.68
C LEU A 114 -8.77 -10.99 2.68
N ASP A 115 -9.37 -12.09 2.21
CA ASP A 115 -9.79 -13.19 3.08
C ASP A 115 -8.60 -13.80 3.85
N ILE A 116 -7.40 -13.88 3.24
CA ILE A 116 -6.16 -14.30 3.91
C ILE A 116 -5.71 -13.27 4.95
N PHE A 117 -5.83 -11.96 4.64
CA PHE A 117 -5.55 -10.91 5.62
C PHE A 117 -6.47 -10.99 6.84
N ASP A 118 -7.76 -11.27 6.61
CA ASP A 118 -8.74 -11.40 7.68
C ASP A 118 -8.47 -12.63 8.56
N ASP A 119 -8.04 -13.75 7.96
CA ASP A 119 -7.72 -14.98 8.68
C ASP A 119 -6.46 -14.85 9.55
N ILE A 120 -5.42 -14.15 9.06
CA ILE A 120 -4.12 -14.03 9.75
C ILE A 120 -4.11 -12.81 10.68
N GLY A 121 -4.66 -11.69 10.23
CA GLY A 121 -4.61 -10.40 10.89
C GLY A 121 -3.33 -9.60 10.63
N MET A 122 -3.49 -8.29 10.51
CA MET A 122 -2.39 -7.36 10.17
C MET A 122 -1.22 -7.40 11.18
N ASN A 123 -1.50 -7.61 12.46
CA ASN A 123 -0.44 -7.59 13.47
C ASN A 123 0.60 -8.70 13.28
N LEU A 124 0.16 -9.93 13.01
CA LEU A 124 1.07 -11.06 12.74
C LEU A 124 1.84 -10.87 11.43
N LEU A 125 1.20 -10.31 10.41
CA LEU A 125 1.86 -10.00 9.14
C LEU A 125 2.96 -8.94 9.32
N ILE A 126 2.71 -7.89 10.11
CA ILE A 126 3.67 -6.85 10.42
C ILE A 126 4.82 -7.43 11.26
N GLU A 127 4.54 -8.26 12.25
CA GLU A 127 5.55 -8.94 13.05
C GLU A 127 6.52 -9.74 12.16
N LYS A 128 5.99 -10.64 11.31
CA LYS A 128 6.81 -11.41 10.36
C LYS A 128 7.55 -10.51 9.37
N SER A 129 6.94 -9.41 8.91
CA SER A 129 7.58 -8.45 8.02
C SER A 129 8.80 -7.78 8.68
N ARG A 130 8.67 -7.40 9.95
CA ARG A 130 9.78 -6.83 10.75
C ARG A 130 10.90 -7.83 10.95
N GLU A 131 10.57 -9.08 11.27
CA GLU A 131 11.57 -10.14 11.41
C GLU A 131 12.33 -10.38 10.10
N LEU A 132 11.63 -10.48 8.96
CA LEU A 132 12.26 -10.67 7.65
C LEU A 132 13.16 -9.49 7.25
N THR A 133 12.69 -8.25 7.48
CA THR A 133 13.48 -7.05 7.17
C THR A 133 14.64 -6.85 8.15
N GLY A 134 14.46 -7.17 9.42
CA GLY A 134 15.53 -7.15 10.42
C GLY A 134 16.61 -8.18 10.12
N TYR A 135 16.21 -9.38 9.70
CA TYR A 135 17.16 -10.41 9.26
C TYR A 135 17.92 -10.00 8.00
N LEU A 136 17.23 -9.40 7.03
CA LEU A 136 17.86 -8.84 5.83
C LEU A 136 18.88 -7.76 6.18
N GLU A 137 18.52 -6.83 7.04
CA GLU A 137 19.42 -5.76 7.52
C GLU A 137 20.65 -6.34 8.24
N TYR A 138 20.44 -7.32 9.12
CA TYR A 138 21.52 -8.02 9.80
C TYR A 138 22.52 -8.65 8.82
N LEU A 139 22.05 -9.38 7.81
CA LEU A 139 22.91 -10.00 6.81
C LEU A 139 23.66 -8.98 5.95
N ILE A 140 23.00 -7.85 5.60
CA ILE A 140 23.63 -6.79 4.80
C ILE A 140 24.75 -6.10 5.59
N HIS A 141 24.56 -5.89 6.89
CA HIS A 141 25.59 -5.28 7.75
C HIS A 141 26.84 -6.13 7.90
N ASP A 142 26.74 -7.44 7.68
CA ASP A 142 27.87 -8.37 7.68
C ASP A 142 28.65 -8.39 6.35
N LEU A 143 28.10 -7.73 5.32
CA LEU A 143 28.76 -7.54 4.04
C LEU A 143 29.73 -6.34 4.07
N ASP A 144 30.50 -6.18 3.00
CA ASP A 144 31.51 -5.14 2.86
C ASP A 144 30.94 -3.71 3.02
N ASN A 145 31.81 -2.76 3.44
CA ASN A 145 31.49 -1.37 3.80
C ASN A 145 30.95 -0.47 2.67
N ASP A 146 30.82 -0.99 1.46
CA ASP A 146 30.34 -0.26 0.27
C ASP A 146 28.81 -0.32 0.06
N ILE A 147 28.08 -0.89 1.03
CA ILE A 147 26.62 -1.03 0.97
C ILE A 147 25.99 -0.21 2.10
N ASN A 148 25.02 0.64 1.74
CA ASN A 148 24.32 1.47 2.71
C ASN A 148 22.80 1.27 2.61
N ILE A 149 22.13 1.03 3.75
CA ILE A 149 20.65 1.00 3.83
C ILE A 149 20.15 2.42 4.08
N ILE A 150 19.46 2.99 3.08
CA ILE A 150 18.91 4.37 3.15
C ILE A 150 17.64 4.41 4.00
N THR A 151 16.89 3.29 4.04
CA THR A 151 15.65 3.18 4.81
C THR A 151 15.94 3.37 6.30
N PRO A 152 15.09 4.09 7.05
CA PRO A 152 15.28 4.26 8.50
C PRO A 152 15.48 2.94 9.24
N ALA A 153 16.43 2.90 10.17
CA ALA A 153 16.70 1.72 10.99
C ALA A 153 15.56 1.43 11.99
N ASP A 154 14.84 2.46 12.44
CA ASP A 154 13.67 2.26 13.30
C ASP A 154 12.57 1.51 12.57
N GLU A 155 12.25 0.32 13.05
CA GLU A 155 11.21 -0.56 12.48
C GLU A 155 9.79 0.03 12.51
N ASN A 156 9.53 1.02 13.38
CA ASN A 156 8.25 1.72 13.44
C ASN A 156 8.14 2.83 12.37
N SER A 157 9.25 3.22 11.79
CA SER A 157 9.34 4.26 10.76
C SER A 157 9.43 3.69 9.34
N ARG A 158 9.29 2.37 9.18
CA ARG A 158 9.37 1.68 7.89
C ARG A 158 8.35 0.55 7.76
N GLY A 159 8.09 0.13 6.53
CA GLY A 159 7.35 -1.11 6.20
C GLY A 159 8.30 -2.20 5.71
N ALA A 160 7.79 -3.13 4.90
CA ALA A 160 8.52 -4.29 4.40
C ALA A 160 9.65 -3.95 3.41
N GLN A 161 9.75 -2.73 2.89
CA GLN A 161 10.75 -2.37 1.88
C GLN A 161 12.01 -1.78 2.52
N LEU A 162 13.18 -2.32 2.12
CA LEU A 162 14.48 -1.69 2.33
C LEU A 162 15.03 -1.14 1.01
N SER A 163 15.58 0.07 1.05
CA SER A 163 16.30 0.71 -0.05
C SER A 163 17.79 0.61 0.23
N ILE A 164 18.48 -0.15 -0.59
CA ILE A 164 19.91 -0.49 -0.43
C ILE A 164 20.68 0.26 -1.49
N GLN A 165 21.56 1.16 -1.07
CA GLN A 165 22.49 1.88 -1.93
C GLN A 165 23.78 1.09 -2.06
N ILE A 166 24.28 0.95 -3.30
CA ILE A 166 25.49 0.24 -3.63
C ILE A 166 26.44 1.14 -4.42
N ASN A 167 27.76 0.91 -4.32
CA ASN A 167 28.76 1.70 -5.05
C ASN A 167 29.11 1.16 -6.44
N SER A 168 28.45 0.09 -6.88
CA SER A 168 28.63 -0.51 -8.21
C SER A 168 27.50 -0.11 -9.19
N THR A 169 27.72 -0.39 -10.49
CA THR A 169 26.71 -0.09 -11.51
C THR A 169 25.54 -1.07 -11.44
N ILE A 170 24.33 -0.52 -11.38
CA ILE A 170 23.07 -1.28 -11.27
C ILE A 170 22.88 -2.30 -12.41
N LYS A 171 23.32 -1.99 -13.62
CA LYS A 171 23.00 -2.82 -14.79
C LYS A 171 23.56 -4.26 -14.66
N ASP A 172 24.77 -4.40 -14.19
CA ASP A 172 25.39 -5.71 -14.05
C ASP A 172 24.75 -6.55 -12.94
N LEU A 173 24.29 -5.89 -11.88
CA LEU A 173 23.55 -6.52 -10.79
C LEU A 173 22.13 -6.94 -11.17
N GLU A 174 21.43 -6.15 -11.96
CA GLU A 174 20.10 -6.50 -12.45
C GLU A 174 20.12 -7.79 -13.27
N ASP A 175 21.10 -7.91 -14.19
CA ASP A 175 21.28 -9.09 -15.01
C ASP A 175 21.74 -10.30 -14.18
N TYR A 176 22.60 -10.08 -13.18
CA TYR A 176 23.02 -11.12 -12.25
C TYR A 176 21.84 -11.65 -11.43
N PHE A 177 21.05 -10.80 -10.79
CA PHE A 177 19.90 -11.23 -10.00
C PHE A 177 18.84 -11.94 -10.84
N LYS A 178 18.56 -11.47 -12.06
CA LYS A 178 17.67 -12.17 -12.99
C LYS A 178 18.18 -13.58 -13.31
N SER A 179 19.49 -13.76 -13.49
CA SER A 179 20.09 -15.07 -13.74
C SER A 179 19.94 -16.05 -12.57
N LYS A 180 19.75 -15.52 -11.36
CA LYS A 180 19.50 -16.26 -10.12
C LYS A 180 18.01 -16.41 -9.78
N ASN A 181 17.09 -15.95 -10.65
CA ASN A 181 15.67 -15.88 -10.40
C ASN A 181 15.29 -15.00 -9.18
N ILE A 182 16.09 -13.97 -8.91
CA ILE A 182 15.84 -12.97 -7.88
C ILE A 182 15.23 -11.73 -8.55
N PHE A 183 14.02 -11.35 -8.11
CA PHE A 183 13.28 -10.23 -8.66
C PHE A 183 13.17 -9.13 -7.60
N CYS A 184 13.82 -8.01 -7.87
CA CYS A 184 13.75 -6.80 -7.05
C CYS A 184 13.67 -5.57 -7.95
N ASP A 185 13.47 -4.39 -7.39
CA ASP A 185 13.32 -3.16 -8.14
C ASP A 185 14.60 -2.33 -8.10
N PHE A 186 15.05 -1.89 -9.26
CA PHE A 186 16.29 -1.14 -9.43
C PHE A 186 16.00 0.33 -9.71
N ARG A 187 16.62 1.21 -8.93
CA ARG A 187 16.48 2.66 -9.05
C ARG A 187 17.84 3.31 -9.34
N LYS A 188 17.94 3.95 -10.49
CA LYS A 188 19.13 4.71 -10.87
C LYS A 188 19.39 5.83 -9.88
N PRO A 189 20.65 6.19 -9.60
CA PRO A 189 21.84 5.57 -10.24
C PRO A 189 22.24 4.23 -9.62
N ASN A 190 21.97 3.95 -8.34
CA ASN A 190 22.64 2.90 -7.58
C ASN A 190 21.83 2.38 -6.37
N VAL A 191 20.49 2.36 -6.45
CA VAL A 191 19.64 1.85 -5.37
C VAL A 191 18.89 0.59 -5.80
N ILE A 192 18.94 -0.45 -4.97
CA ILE A 192 18.12 -1.65 -5.07
C ILE A 192 17.02 -1.54 -4.00
N ARG A 193 15.76 -1.73 -4.39
CA ARG A 193 14.65 -1.82 -3.44
C ARG A 193 14.22 -3.28 -3.31
N VAL A 194 14.25 -3.79 -2.11
CA VAL A 194 13.84 -5.15 -1.78
C VAL A 194 12.74 -5.11 -0.73
N ALA A 195 11.77 -5.99 -0.87
CA ALA A 195 10.60 -6.02 -0.01
C ALA A 195 10.21 -7.49 0.25
N PRO A 196 10.84 -8.16 1.23
CA PRO A 196 10.45 -9.51 1.59
C PRO A 196 9.02 -9.49 2.12
N ASN A 197 8.13 -10.12 1.36
CA ASN A 197 6.69 -10.10 1.66
C ASN A 197 6.35 -11.19 2.67
N PRO A 198 5.66 -10.88 3.78
CA PRO A 198 5.33 -11.85 4.83
C PRO A 198 4.42 -13.00 4.38
N PHE A 199 3.68 -12.85 3.27
CA PHE A 199 2.80 -13.89 2.75
C PHE A 199 3.55 -15.04 2.09
N TYR A 200 4.64 -14.77 1.36
CA TYR A 200 5.27 -15.79 0.51
C TYR A 200 6.79 -15.84 0.59
N ASN A 201 7.45 -14.86 1.20
CA ASN A 201 8.89 -14.96 1.43
C ASN A 201 9.22 -15.62 2.78
N THR A 202 10.35 -16.31 2.78
CA THR A 202 10.91 -17.03 3.91
C THR A 202 12.26 -16.44 4.31
N TYR A 203 12.79 -16.82 5.48
CA TYR A 203 14.16 -16.48 5.88
C TYR A 203 15.20 -17.05 4.91
N GLN A 204 14.91 -18.23 4.30
CA GLN A 204 15.78 -18.80 3.29
C GLN A 204 15.85 -17.95 2.02
N ASP A 205 14.75 -17.32 1.61
CA ASP A 205 14.76 -16.39 0.46
C ASP A 205 15.60 -15.17 0.77
N VAL A 206 15.51 -14.62 1.97
CA VAL A 206 16.33 -13.50 2.43
C VAL A 206 17.82 -13.88 2.47
N PHE A 207 18.13 -15.07 2.99
CA PHE A 207 19.49 -15.60 2.98
C PHE A 207 20.05 -15.77 1.57
N ASN A 208 19.27 -16.36 0.67
CA ASN A 208 19.67 -16.58 -0.72
C ASN A 208 19.83 -15.27 -1.52
N PHE A 209 19.13 -14.21 -1.12
CA PHE A 209 19.29 -12.89 -1.74
C PHE A 209 20.64 -12.26 -1.40
N VAL A 210 21.15 -12.47 -0.19
CA VAL A 210 22.40 -11.83 0.28
C VAL A 210 23.63 -12.65 -0.10
N ASN A 211 23.53 -13.99 -0.20
CA ASN A 211 24.62 -14.93 -0.50
C ASN A 211 24.54 -15.50 -1.91
#